data_ba692a50f55d965c0764721526bf70c0
#
_entry.id   ba692a50f55d965c0764721526bf70c0
#
_cell.length_a   1.000
_cell.length_b   1.000
_cell.length_c   1.000
_cell.angle_alpha   90.00
_cell.angle_beta   90.00
_cell.angle_gamma   90.00
#
_symmetry.space_group_name_H-M   'P 1'
#
loop_
_entity.id
_entity.type
_entity.pdbx_description
1 polymer ?
#
loop_
_entity_poly.entity_id
_entity_poly.type
_entity_poly.pdbx_seq_one_letter_code
_entity_poly.pdbx_strand_id
1 'polypeptide(L)'
;MPPAQVLDAFGVAGPATLLAGGQGTSWRAGHLVLKPEVGAAHEWLADVAEDGFRLARPARTRDGAWSHDGWSATHWVDGVEAWDFRTVIAAGRAFHRAVAHLGRPAGLDDRDDRWAVADRIAWGEREAAWRPGFADIARRLDSALQPLGPAQIVHCDLTQNVLVAPGQPPAVIDVSPYWRPPAYADGVVIADALTWHDAPGSLAAETGVSVPAVARALLFRMATDVVDDWAWRYDRATTAIGL
;
A
#
# COMPACT_ATOMS: atom_id res chain seq x y z
N MET A 1 -8.93 18.19 10.18
CA MET A 1 -9.95 17.62 11.08
C MET A 1 -11.25 17.51 10.32
N PRO A 2 -11.97 16.39 10.41
CA PRO A 2 -13.27 16.25 9.75
C PRO A 2 -14.24 17.32 10.28
N PRO A 3 -14.97 18.01 9.38
CA PRO A 3 -16.02 18.94 9.75
C PRO A 3 -17.17 18.26 10.50
N ALA A 4 -17.91 19.02 11.31
CA ALA A 4 -19.01 18.45 12.11
C ALA A 4 -20.10 17.78 11.24
N GLN A 5 -20.40 18.34 10.07
CA GLN A 5 -21.34 17.77 9.11
C GLN A 5 -20.89 16.41 8.55
N VAL A 6 -19.58 16.21 8.39
CA VAL A 6 -19.02 14.92 7.97
C VAL A 6 -19.20 13.88 9.07
N LEU A 7 -18.89 14.24 10.34
CA LEU A 7 -19.11 13.35 11.47
C LEU A 7 -20.58 12.95 11.60
N ASP A 8 -21.49 13.93 11.43
CA ASP A 8 -22.93 13.67 11.47
C ASP A 8 -23.39 12.77 10.32
N ALA A 9 -22.91 13.02 9.09
CA ALA A 9 -23.22 12.18 7.93
C ALA A 9 -22.81 10.71 8.15
N PHE A 10 -21.66 10.44 8.77
CA PHE A 10 -21.22 9.10 9.14
C PHE A 10 -21.79 8.58 10.45
N GLY A 11 -22.67 9.35 11.11
CA GLY A 11 -23.33 8.92 12.34
C GLY A 11 -22.42 8.83 13.56
N VAL A 12 -21.33 9.58 13.57
CA VAL A 12 -20.34 9.54 14.66
C VAL A 12 -20.53 10.73 15.56
N ALA A 13 -20.72 10.47 16.86
CA ALA A 13 -20.77 11.49 17.89
C ALA A 13 -19.42 11.59 18.62
N GLY A 14 -19.06 12.80 19.02
CA GLY A 14 -17.85 13.06 19.82
C GLY A 14 -16.66 13.57 19.02
N PRO A 15 -15.54 13.79 19.68
CA PRO A 15 -14.35 14.38 19.07
C PRO A 15 -13.65 13.41 18.13
N ALA A 16 -13.09 13.95 17.05
CA ALA A 16 -12.18 13.22 16.18
C ALA A 16 -10.73 13.46 16.63
N THR A 17 -9.95 12.39 16.74
CA THR A 17 -8.53 12.42 17.13
C THR A 17 -7.67 12.09 15.92
N LEU A 18 -6.65 12.92 15.63
CA LEU A 18 -5.67 12.65 14.59
C LEU A 18 -4.89 11.38 14.96
N LEU A 19 -4.80 10.44 14.01
CA LEU A 19 -3.99 9.24 14.18
C LEU A 19 -2.51 9.56 13.86
N ALA A 20 -1.61 8.95 14.63
CA ALA A 20 -0.21 8.96 14.31
C ALA A 20 0.05 8.06 13.08
N GLY A 21 1.00 8.43 12.23
CA GLY A 21 1.40 7.66 11.05
C GLY A 21 0.79 8.15 9.74
N GLY A 22 1.18 7.51 8.65
CA GLY A 22 0.78 7.88 7.31
C GLY A 22 1.10 9.34 6.95
N GLN A 23 0.21 9.97 6.20
CA GLN A 23 0.37 11.37 5.79
C GLN A 23 -0.21 12.39 6.80
N GLY A 24 -0.59 11.96 8.01
CA GLY A 24 -1.20 12.82 9.01
C GLY A 24 -2.62 13.30 8.62
N THR A 25 -3.34 12.53 7.81
CA THR A 25 -4.67 12.89 7.30
C THR A 25 -5.78 12.00 7.86
N SER A 26 -5.45 10.95 8.61
CA SER A 26 -6.40 9.98 9.16
C SER A 26 -6.89 10.40 10.54
N TRP A 27 -8.19 10.35 10.76
CA TRP A 27 -8.83 10.78 12.01
C TRP A 27 -9.72 9.67 12.56
N ARG A 28 -9.49 9.27 13.82
CA ARG A 28 -10.39 8.36 14.51
C ARG A 28 -11.53 9.13 15.15
N ALA A 29 -12.77 8.71 14.90
CA ALA A 29 -13.96 9.18 15.58
C ALA A 29 -14.85 7.99 15.93
N GLY A 30 -14.97 7.68 17.21
CA GLY A 30 -15.68 6.49 17.68
C GLY A 30 -15.10 5.20 17.11
N HIS A 31 -15.93 4.48 16.36
CA HIS A 31 -15.61 3.21 15.71
C HIS A 31 -15.18 3.36 14.23
N LEU A 32 -14.97 4.59 13.75
CA LEU A 32 -14.57 4.88 12.38
C LEU A 32 -13.21 5.58 12.32
N VAL A 33 -12.53 5.37 11.20
CA VAL A 33 -11.40 6.17 10.73
C VAL A 33 -11.85 6.94 9.50
N LEU A 34 -11.76 8.27 9.58
CA LEU A 34 -12.13 9.18 8.49
C LEU A 34 -10.89 9.75 7.81
N LYS A 35 -10.93 9.85 6.50
CA LYS A 35 -9.89 10.46 5.67
C LYS A 35 -10.51 11.45 4.67
N PRO A 36 -9.84 12.60 4.40
CA PRO A 36 -10.13 13.34 3.19
C PRO A 36 -9.74 12.45 2.01
N GLU A 37 -10.65 12.23 1.10
CA GLU A 37 -10.42 11.39 -0.06
C GLU A 37 -10.68 12.17 -1.34
N VAL A 38 -9.75 12.02 -2.27
CA VAL A 38 -9.87 12.55 -3.62
C VAL A 38 -10.02 11.33 -4.54
N GLY A 39 -11.25 11.00 -4.91
CA GLY A 39 -11.53 9.86 -5.78
C GLY A 39 -12.70 8.99 -5.32
N ALA A 40 -12.94 7.90 -6.04
CA ALA A 40 -13.99 6.96 -5.67
C ALA A 40 -13.60 6.20 -4.40
N ALA A 41 -14.49 6.22 -3.41
CA ALA A 41 -14.36 5.38 -2.23
C ALA A 41 -14.19 3.91 -2.68
N HIS A 42 -13.39 3.16 -1.94
CA HIS A 42 -13.11 1.75 -2.26
C HIS A 42 -14.31 0.85 -1.89
N GLU A 43 -15.49 1.17 -2.46
CA GLU A 43 -16.75 0.47 -2.20
C GLU A 43 -16.67 -1.04 -2.46
N TRP A 44 -15.84 -1.44 -3.44
CA TRP A 44 -15.57 -2.83 -3.76
C TRP A 44 -14.95 -3.63 -2.60
N LEU A 45 -14.37 -2.97 -1.59
CA LEU A 45 -13.87 -3.61 -0.36
C LEU A 45 -15.00 -4.07 0.57
N ALA A 46 -16.21 -3.54 0.43
CA ALA A 46 -17.32 -3.81 1.35
C ALA A 46 -17.70 -5.30 1.42
N ASP A 47 -17.65 -5.97 0.27
CA ASP A 47 -18.10 -7.36 0.10
C ASP A 47 -16.94 -8.37 0.01
N VAL A 48 -15.69 -7.94 0.24
CA VAL A 48 -14.52 -8.83 0.19
C VAL A 48 -14.60 -9.85 1.32
N ALA A 49 -14.51 -11.14 0.98
CA ALA A 49 -14.50 -12.21 1.95
C ALA A 49 -13.15 -12.24 2.72
N GLU A 50 -13.24 -12.27 4.04
CA GLU A 50 -12.06 -12.37 4.92
C GLU A 50 -11.70 -13.85 5.14
N ASP A 51 -10.57 -14.26 4.58
CA ASP A 51 -10.03 -15.61 4.74
C ASP A 51 -8.53 -15.52 5.07
N GLY A 52 -8.18 -15.76 6.33
CA GLY A 52 -6.83 -15.62 6.85
C GLY A 52 -6.36 -14.20 7.11
N PHE A 53 -7.22 -13.22 6.94
CA PHE A 53 -6.99 -11.81 7.28
C PHE A 53 -8.29 -11.13 7.72
N ARG A 54 -8.19 -9.96 8.34
CA ARG A 54 -9.30 -9.02 8.61
C ARG A 54 -9.10 -7.77 7.75
N LEU A 55 -10.17 -7.01 7.52
CA LEU A 55 -10.14 -5.82 6.67
C LEU A 55 -10.76 -4.61 7.37
N ALA A 56 -10.11 -3.46 7.29
CA ALA A 56 -10.75 -2.17 7.60
C ALA A 56 -11.77 -1.85 6.50
N ARG A 57 -12.99 -2.35 6.67
CA ARG A 57 -14.07 -2.21 5.68
C ARG A 57 -14.52 -0.76 5.53
N PRO A 58 -14.86 -0.32 4.31
CA PRO A 58 -15.48 0.99 4.12
C PRO A 58 -16.82 1.07 4.86
N ALA A 59 -17.09 2.25 5.42
CA ALA A 59 -18.33 2.55 6.11
C ALA A 59 -19.20 3.47 5.25
N ARG A 60 -20.53 3.23 5.30
CA ARG A 60 -21.50 4.09 4.65
C ARG A 60 -21.90 5.24 5.55
N THR A 61 -22.28 6.36 4.94
CA THR A 61 -23.01 7.43 5.59
C THR A 61 -24.44 6.98 5.97
N ARG A 62 -25.15 7.75 6.79
CA ARG A 62 -26.55 7.46 7.19
C ARG A 62 -27.52 7.37 6.01
N ASP A 63 -27.25 8.09 4.92
CA ASP A 63 -28.03 8.05 3.67
C ASP A 63 -27.54 7.00 2.68
N GLY A 64 -26.54 6.19 3.07
CA GLY A 64 -26.05 5.05 2.30
C GLY A 64 -24.92 5.36 1.31
N ALA A 65 -24.42 6.60 1.23
CA ALA A 65 -23.30 6.95 0.39
C ALA A 65 -21.96 6.44 0.97
N TRP A 66 -20.91 6.35 0.15
CA TRP A 66 -19.56 5.95 0.58
C TRP A 66 -18.67 7.15 0.96
N SER A 67 -19.08 8.35 0.59
CA SER A 67 -18.35 9.58 0.90
C SER A 67 -19.31 10.73 1.16
N HIS A 68 -18.85 11.76 1.89
CA HIS A 68 -19.57 13.00 2.14
C HIS A 68 -18.57 14.15 2.20
N ASP A 69 -18.80 15.21 1.43
CA ASP A 69 -17.96 16.43 1.37
C ASP A 69 -16.45 16.11 1.20
N GLY A 70 -16.11 15.14 0.33
CA GLY A 70 -14.72 14.74 0.08
C GLY A 70 -14.08 13.96 1.23
N TRP A 71 -14.88 13.37 2.11
CA TRP A 71 -14.42 12.45 3.16
C TRP A 71 -15.01 11.07 2.97
N SER A 72 -14.18 10.05 3.21
CA SER A 72 -14.60 8.66 3.34
C SER A 72 -14.29 8.13 4.73
N ALA A 73 -14.85 6.98 5.07
CA ALA A 73 -14.60 6.32 6.34
C ALA A 73 -14.43 4.82 6.18
N THR A 74 -13.60 4.24 7.06
CA THR A 74 -13.49 2.80 7.27
C THR A 74 -13.78 2.46 8.72
N HIS A 75 -14.21 1.23 8.97
CA HIS A 75 -14.34 0.73 10.34
C HIS A 75 -12.97 0.63 11.01
N TRP A 76 -12.91 1.06 12.28
CA TRP A 76 -11.71 0.88 13.10
C TRP A 76 -11.44 -0.61 13.31
N VAL A 77 -10.19 -1.00 13.18
CA VAL A 77 -9.71 -2.34 13.48
C VAL A 77 -8.65 -2.27 14.57
N ASP A 78 -8.83 -3.05 15.63
CA ASP A 78 -7.88 -3.11 16.73
C ASP A 78 -6.64 -3.93 16.35
N GLY A 79 -5.48 -3.45 16.82
CA GLY A 79 -4.20 -4.09 16.60
C GLY A 79 -3.04 -3.12 16.72
N VAL A 80 -1.84 -3.66 16.60
CA VAL A 80 -0.59 -2.91 16.49
C VAL A 80 0.07 -3.23 15.16
N GLU A 81 0.88 -2.32 14.63
CA GLU A 81 1.60 -2.53 13.38
C GLU A 81 2.42 -3.82 13.40
N ALA A 82 2.33 -4.60 12.35
CA ALA A 82 3.15 -5.79 12.18
C ALA A 82 4.56 -5.41 11.68
N TRP A 83 5.57 -5.76 12.46
CA TRP A 83 6.98 -5.56 12.11
C TRP A 83 7.68 -6.84 11.64
N ASP A 84 7.00 -7.97 11.68
CA ASP A 84 7.43 -9.18 10.98
C ASP A 84 6.96 -9.13 9.53
N PHE A 85 7.88 -8.87 8.61
CA PHE A 85 7.58 -8.77 7.18
C PHE A 85 7.04 -10.06 6.56
N ARG A 86 7.31 -11.24 7.15
CA ARG A 86 6.70 -12.51 6.73
C ARG A 86 5.20 -12.48 7.00
N THR A 87 4.80 -11.97 8.16
CA THR A 87 3.38 -11.75 8.50
C THR A 87 2.72 -10.73 7.57
N VAL A 88 3.40 -9.63 7.25
CA VAL A 88 2.90 -8.61 6.31
C VAL A 88 2.66 -9.21 4.93
N ILE A 89 3.63 -9.95 4.38
CA ILE A 89 3.50 -10.61 3.07
C ILE A 89 2.38 -11.66 3.10
N ALA A 90 2.28 -12.47 4.16
CA ALA A 90 1.24 -13.49 4.27
C ALA A 90 -0.17 -12.87 4.29
N ALA A 91 -0.37 -11.77 5.04
CA ALA A 91 -1.61 -11.02 5.07
C ALA A 91 -1.95 -10.40 3.70
N GLY A 92 -0.96 -9.79 3.04
CA GLY A 92 -1.11 -9.26 1.68
C GLY A 92 -1.51 -10.34 0.69
N ARG A 93 -0.86 -11.50 0.70
CA ARG A 93 -1.21 -12.65 -0.15
C ARG A 93 -2.63 -13.16 0.11
N ALA A 94 -3.07 -13.19 1.37
CA ALA A 94 -4.44 -13.56 1.71
C ALA A 94 -5.45 -12.55 1.14
N PHE A 95 -5.21 -11.26 1.34
CA PHE A 95 -6.00 -10.19 0.73
C PHE A 95 -6.03 -10.29 -0.81
N HIS A 96 -4.87 -10.45 -1.47
CA HIS A 96 -4.80 -10.53 -2.92
C HIS A 96 -5.55 -11.75 -3.49
N ARG A 97 -5.56 -12.88 -2.79
CA ARG A 97 -6.41 -14.03 -3.18
C ARG A 97 -7.90 -13.70 -3.08
N ALA A 98 -8.29 -13.00 -2.02
CA ALA A 98 -9.70 -12.65 -1.80
C ALA A 98 -10.25 -11.69 -2.87
N VAL A 99 -9.41 -10.79 -3.40
CA VAL A 99 -9.81 -9.81 -4.43
C VAL A 99 -9.49 -10.24 -5.88
N ALA A 100 -8.90 -11.42 -6.09
CA ALA A 100 -8.45 -11.88 -7.41
C ALA A 100 -9.56 -12.01 -8.45
N HIS A 101 -10.80 -12.22 -8.00
CA HIS A 101 -11.97 -12.35 -8.87
C HIS A 101 -12.59 -11.01 -9.28
N LEU A 102 -12.14 -9.91 -8.68
CA LEU A 102 -12.68 -8.58 -8.96
C LEU A 102 -12.08 -8.02 -10.25
N GLY A 103 -12.91 -7.29 -11.00
CA GLY A 103 -12.46 -6.54 -12.16
C GLY A 103 -11.62 -5.31 -11.77
N ARG A 104 -11.01 -4.69 -12.79
CA ARG A 104 -10.25 -3.45 -12.59
C ARG A 104 -11.18 -2.33 -12.12
N PRO A 105 -10.91 -1.68 -10.97
CA PRO A 105 -11.73 -0.58 -10.48
C PRO A 105 -11.74 0.61 -11.46
N ALA A 106 -12.89 1.24 -11.63
CA ALA A 106 -13.00 2.48 -12.38
C ALA A 106 -12.18 3.61 -11.74
N GLY A 107 -11.62 4.51 -12.55
CA GLY A 107 -10.85 5.66 -12.09
C GLY A 107 -9.42 5.34 -11.60
N LEU A 108 -9.02 4.06 -11.55
CA LEU A 108 -7.67 3.70 -11.13
C LEU A 108 -6.60 4.25 -12.09
N ASP A 109 -6.92 4.32 -13.38
CA ASP A 109 -6.01 4.83 -14.42
C ASP A 109 -5.95 6.36 -14.47
N ASP A 110 -6.95 7.04 -13.92
CA ASP A 110 -7.05 8.49 -13.94
C ASP A 110 -6.18 9.16 -12.86
N ARG A 111 -5.58 8.34 -11.98
CA ARG A 111 -4.69 8.84 -10.94
C ARG A 111 -3.43 9.43 -11.56
N ASP A 112 -3.05 10.63 -11.10
CA ASP A 112 -1.82 11.35 -11.50
C ASP A 112 -0.97 11.79 -10.31
N ASP A 113 -1.31 11.31 -9.12
CA ASP A 113 -0.50 11.54 -7.93
C ASP A 113 0.91 10.92 -8.09
N ARG A 114 1.86 11.37 -7.25
CA ARG A 114 3.27 10.96 -7.35
C ARG A 114 3.47 9.43 -7.32
N TRP A 115 2.63 8.71 -6.58
CA TRP A 115 2.74 7.25 -6.48
C TRP A 115 2.21 6.57 -7.75
N ALA A 116 1.11 7.04 -8.32
CA ALA A 116 0.62 6.54 -9.61
C ALA A 116 1.60 6.82 -10.74
N VAL A 117 2.26 7.99 -10.71
CA VAL A 117 3.34 8.32 -11.66
C VAL A 117 4.53 7.39 -11.47
N ALA A 118 4.98 7.16 -10.24
CA ALA A 118 6.10 6.28 -9.93
C ALA A 118 5.82 4.81 -10.28
N ASP A 119 4.60 4.35 -10.08
CA ASP A 119 4.18 3.03 -10.54
C ASP A 119 4.35 2.90 -12.07
N ARG A 120 3.83 3.86 -12.84
CA ARG A 120 3.98 3.87 -14.29
C ARG A 120 5.46 3.90 -14.73
N ILE A 121 6.32 4.61 -14.01
CA ILE A 121 7.77 4.59 -14.25
C ILE A 121 8.33 3.18 -14.01
N ALA A 122 8.03 2.56 -12.89
CA ALA A 122 8.51 1.22 -12.56
C ALA A 122 8.02 0.14 -13.56
N TRP A 123 6.91 0.39 -14.25
CA TRP A 123 6.38 -0.50 -15.28
C TRP A 123 6.76 -0.14 -16.71
N GLY A 124 7.60 0.91 -16.90
CA GLY A 124 8.03 1.37 -18.22
C GLY A 124 6.92 2.04 -19.04
N GLU A 125 5.83 2.42 -18.41
CA GLU A 125 4.69 3.12 -19.03
C GLU A 125 4.91 4.65 -19.06
N ARG A 126 5.96 5.11 -18.36
CA ARG A 126 6.40 6.51 -18.33
C ARG A 126 7.91 6.57 -18.19
N GLU A 127 8.54 7.54 -18.88
CA GLU A 127 9.96 7.80 -18.75
C GLU A 127 10.32 8.34 -17.36
N ALA A 128 11.45 7.89 -16.83
CA ALA A 128 12.01 8.36 -15.58
C ALA A 128 13.10 9.41 -15.82
N ALA A 129 13.00 10.52 -15.14
CA ALA A 129 14.11 11.46 -14.99
C ALA A 129 14.84 11.17 -13.67
N TRP A 130 15.75 10.18 -13.69
CA TRP A 130 16.48 9.80 -12.49
C TRP A 130 17.41 10.92 -12.02
N ARG A 131 17.36 11.22 -10.74
CA ARG A 131 18.24 12.18 -10.08
C ARG A 131 19.68 11.66 -10.05
N PRO A 132 20.68 12.55 -9.90
CA PRO A 132 22.08 12.14 -9.71
C PRO A 132 22.23 11.09 -8.59
N GLY A 133 23.01 10.04 -8.83
CA GLY A 133 23.18 8.91 -7.92
C GLY A 133 22.14 7.79 -8.05
N PHE A 134 20.96 8.06 -8.62
CA PHE A 134 19.93 7.02 -8.83
C PHE A 134 20.02 6.35 -10.19
N ALA A 135 20.60 6.99 -11.20
CA ALA A 135 20.63 6.47 -12.58
C ALA A 135 21.38 5.12 -12.70
N ASP A 136 22.49 4.96 -11.99
CA ASP A 136 23.27 3.71 -12.01
C ASP A 136 22.54 2.57 -11.31
N ILE A 137 21.88 2.88 -10.20
CA ILE A 137 21.04 1.94 -9.45
C ILE A 137 19.88 1.50 -10.34
N ALA A 138 19.18 2.44 -10.97
CA ALA A 138 18.07 2.16 -11.88
C ALA A 138 18.49 1.23 -13.02
N ARG A 139 19.65 1.45 -13.66
CA ARG A 139 20.15 0.55 -14.73
C ARG A 139 20.39 -0.89 -14.24
N ARG A 140 20.92 -1.06 -13.02
CA ARG A 140 21.11 -2.39 -12.41
C ARG A 140 19.75 -3.06 -12.19
N LEU A 141 18.78 -2.34 -11.61
CA LEU A 141 17.42 -2.83 -11.37
C LEU A 141 16.70 -3.17 -12.68
N ASP A 142 16.78 -2.29 -13.68
CA ASP A 142 16.16 -2.49 -15.00
C ASP A 142 16.68 -3.78 -15.69
N SER A 143 17.97 -4.09 -15.53
CA SER A 143 18.57 -5.31 -16.11
C SER A 143 18.02 -6.61 -15.51
N ALA A 144 17.42 -6.55 -14.34
CA ALA A 144 16.83 -7.71 -13.66
C ALA A 144 15.32 -7.84 -13.87
N LEU A 145 14.68 -6.91 -14.60
CA LEU A 145 13.23 -6.92 -14.78
C LEU A 145 12.78 -8.09 -15.65
N GLN A 146 11.72 -8.75 -15.20
CA GLN A 146 11.05 -9.84 -15.91
C GLN A 146 9.53 -9.75 -15.71
N PRO A 147 8.72 -10.43 -16.54
CA PRO A 147 7.28 -10.56 -16.30
C PRO A 147 6.98 -11.18 -14.94
N LEU A 148 5.98 -10.64 -14.22
CA LEU A 148 5.60 -11.08 -12.88
C LEU A 148 4.27 -11.85 -12.83
N GLY A 149 3.69 -12.14 -14.00
CA GLY A 149 2.40 -12.83 -14.12
C GLY A 149 1.23 -11.87 -14.40
N PRO A 150 -0.01 -12.37 -14.28
CA PRO A 150 -1.21 -11.60 -14.58
C PRO A 150 -1.47 -10.50 -13.54
N ALA A 151 -2.01 -9.38 -14.02
CA ALA A 151 -2.42 -8.27 -13.17
C ALA A 151 -3.81 -8.50 -12.55
N GLN A 152 -3.99 -8.01 -11.34
CA GLN A 152 -5.25 -7.94 -10.61
C GLN A 152 -5.21 -6.71 -9.68
N ILE A 153 -6.24 -6.52 -8.85
CA ILE A 153 -6.18 -5.56 -7.74
C ILE A 153 -5.12 -6.03 -6.74
N VAL A 154 -4.20 -5.14 -6.39
CA VAL A 154 -3.19 -5.37 -5.34
C VAL A 154 -3.08 -4.15 -4.44
N HIS A 155 -2.69 -4.37 -3.19
CA HIS A 155 -2.34 -3.31 -2.24
C HIS A 155 -0.83 -3.12 -2.24
N CYS A 156 -0.34 -2.03 -2.82
CA CYS A 156 1.09 -1.76 -2.93
C CYS A 156 1.65 -0.87 -1.82
N ASP A 157 1.05 -0.92 -0.63
CA ASP A 157 1.53 -0.17 0.54
C ASP A 157 1.21 -0.92 1.84
N LEU A 158 1.62 -2.20 1.90
CA LEU A 158 1.30 -3.08 3.03
C LEU A 158 2.17 -2.81 4.27
N THR A 159 3.38 -2.27 4.10
CA THR A 159 4.27 -1.92 5.22
C THR A 159 3.58 -0.86 6.08
N GLN A 160 3.49 -1.12 7.41
CA GLN A 160 2.74 -0.32 8.39
C GLN A 160 1.20 -0.34 8.22
N ASN A 161 0.67 -0.99 7.17
CA ASN A 161 -0.76 -1.14 6.91
C ASN A 161 -1.28 -2.56 7.16
N VAL A 162 -0.52 -3.35 7.92
CA VAL A 162 -0.97 -4.63 8.48
C VAL A 162 -0.90 -4.55 9.99
N LEU A 163 -2.01 -4.82 10.66
CA LEU A 163 -2.11 -4.84 12.12
C LEU A 163 -2.22 -6.27 12.64
N VAL A 164 -1.60 -6.53 13.78
CA VAL A 164 -1.70 -7.81 14.50
C VAL A 164 -2.34 -7.59 15.87
N ALA A 165 -3.19 -8.55 16.27
CA ALA A 165 -3.82 -8.59 17.59
C ALA A 165 -3.80 -10.03 18.12
N PRO A 166 -3.66 -10.25 19.44
CA PRO A 166 -3.64 -11.59 20.01
C PRO A 166 -4.88 -12.42 19.65
N GLY A 167 -4.66 -13.64 19.16
CA GLY A 167 -5.73 -14.58 18.84
C GLY A 167 -6.60 -14.21 17.62
N GLN A 168 -6.20 -13.22 16.83
CA GLN A 168 -6.92 -12.81 15.62
C GLN A 168 -6.00 -12.89 14.39
N PRO A 169 -6.56 -13.15 13.20
CA PRO A 169 -5.83 -12.98 11.95
C PRO A 169 -5.30 -11.56 11.80
N PRO A 170 -4.20 -11.34 11.06
CA PRO A 170 -3.71 -10.00 10.76
C PRO A 170 -4.78 -9.18 10.01
N ALA A 171 -4.80 -7.87 10.23
CA ALA A 171 -5.74 -6.98 9.58
C ALA A 171 -5.03 -6.12 8.54
N VAL A 172 -5.61 -6.03 7.34
CA VAL A 172 -5.19 -5.11 6.28
C VAL A 172 -6.00 -3.84 6.41
N ILE A 173 -5.30 -2.72 6.46
CA ILE A 173 -5.90 -1.38 6.57
C ILE A 173 -5.38 -0.50 5.43
N ASP A 174 -6.00 0.65 5.23
CA ASP A 174 -5.53 1.71 4.33
C ASP A 174 -5.17 1.24 2.91
N VAL A 175 -6.06 0.48 2.30
CA VAL A 175 -5.81 -0.15 1.00
C VAL A 175 -5.47 0.89 -0.06
N SER A 176 -4.26 0.81 -0.62
CA SER A 176 -3.78 1.61 -1.74
C SER A 176 -3.76 0.74 -3.01
N PRO A 177 -4.84 0.79 -3.84
CA PRO A 177 -5.01 -0.15 -4.93
C PRO A 177 -4.17 0.19 -6.15
N TYR A 178 -3.67 -0.87 -6.81
CA TYR A 178 -3.05 -0.86 -8.13
C TYR A 178 -3.54 -2.06 -8.94
N TRP A 179 -3.44 -1.97 -10.26
CA TRP A 179 -3.72 -3.08 -11.16
C TRP A 179 -2.42 -3.69 -11.63
N ARG A 180 -1.86 -4.59 -10.82
CA ARG A 180 -0.52 -5.19 -11.03
C ARG A 180 -0.50 -6.64 -10.57
N PRO A 181 0.51 -7.44 -10.94
CA PRO A 181 0.67 -8.79 -10.40
C PRO A 181 0.90 -8.79 -8.88
N PRO A 182 0.33 -9.74 -8.10
CA PRO A 182 0.54 -9.84 -6.66
C PRO A 182 2.01 -9.92 -6.23
N ALA A 183 2.86 -10.56 -7.03
CA ALA A 183 4.29 -10.63 -6.77
C ALA A 183 4.95 -9.23 -6.66
N TYR A 184 4.41 -8.23 -7.36
CA TYR A 184 4.89 -6.86 -7.26
C TYR A 184 4.61 -6.26 -5.88
N ALA A 185 3.42 -6.48 -5.34
CA ALA A 185 3.09 -6.00 -4.00
C ALA A 185 3.95 -6.66 -2.90
N ASP A 186 4.24 -7.96 -3.03
CA ASP A 186 5.22 -8.65 -2.18
C ASP A 186 6.61 -8.01 -2.31
N GLY A 187 7.01 -7.68 -3.55
CA GLY A 187 8.26 -6.96 -3.84
C GLY A 187 8.33 -5.61 -3.15
N VAL A 188 7.22 -4.86 -3.07
CA VAL A 188 7.16 -3.56 -2.37
C VAL A 188 7.44 -3.73 -0.88
N VAL A 189 6.88 -4.75 -0.23
CA VAL A 189 7.17 -5.05 1.19
C VAL A 189 8.65 -5.34 1.39
N ILE A 190 9.28 -6.14 0.51
CA ILE A 190 10.72 -6.43 0.60
C ILE A 190 11.56 -5.18 0.33
N ALA A 191 11.19 -4.37 -0.67
CA ALA A 191 11.88 -3.12 -0.96
C ALA A 191 11.87 -2.18 0.26
N ASP A 192 10.72 -2.01 0.90
CA ASP A 192 10.58 -1.21 2.12
C ASP A 192 11.43 -1.78 3.26
N ALA A 193 11.37 -3.09 3.48
CA ALA A 193 12.13 -3.78 4.52
C ALA A 193 13.65 -3.56 4.36
N LEU A 194 14.18 -3.69 3.15
CA LEU A 194 15.60 -3.52 2.84
C LEU A 194 16.04 -2.05 2.91
N THR A 195 15.19 -1.14 2.44
CA THR A 195 15.56 0.29 2.32
C THR A 195 15.43 1.01 3.66
N TRP A 196 14.37 0.73 4.44
CA TRP A 196 13.99 1.54 5.59
C TRP A 196 14.11 0.84 6.94
N HIS A 197 14.14 -0.50 6.96
CA HIS A 197 14.06 -1.28 8.20
C HIS A 197 15.24 -2.23 8.42
N ASP A 198 16.34 -2.03 7.70
CA ASP A 198 17.59 -2.79 7.84
C ASP A 198 17.40 -4.33 7.82
N ALA A 199 16.39 -4.80 7.08
CA ALA A 199 16.14 -6.22 6.94
C ALA A 199 17.30 -6.92 6.21
N PRO A 200 17.58 -8.21 6.52
CA PRO A 200 18.61 -8.96 5.83
C PRO A 200 18.22 -9.26 4.38
N GLY A 201 19.19 -9.28 3.46
CA GLY A 201 18.99 -9.61 2.05
C GLY A 201 18.38 -11.00 1.82
N SER A 202 18.56 -11.94 2.78
CA SER A 202 17.92 -13.26 2.74
C SER A 202 16.40 -13.25 2.83
N LEU A 203 15.78 -12.14 3.32
CA LEU A 203 14.34 -12.04 3.52
C LEU A 203 13.54 -12.31 2.24
N ALA A 204 14.01 -11.83 1.08
CA ALA A 204 13.37 -12.11 -0.20
C ALA A 204 13.32 -13.61 -0.50
N ALA A 205 14.44 -14.31 -0.36
CA ALA A 205 14.53 -15.76 -0.56
C ALA A 205 13.69 -16.53 0.45
N GLU A 206 13.73 -16.14 1.72
CA GLU A 206 12.98 -16.78 2.82
C GLU A 206 11.46 -16.67 2.64
N THR A 207 10.99 -15.59 2.00
CA THR A 207 9.57 -15.35 1.72
C THR A 207 9.15 -15.80 0.32
N GLY A 208 10.12 -16.27 -0.49
CA GLY A 208 9.89 -16.69 -1.89
C GLY A 208 9.56 -15.53 -2.82
N VAL A 209 9.97 -14.30 -2.47
CA VAL A 209 9.80 -13.12 -3.33
C VAL A 209 10.96 -13.05 -4.33
N SER A 210 10.63 -12.97 -5.62
CA SER A 210 11.63 -13.01 -6.68
C SER A 210 12.42 -11.70 -6.81
N VAL A 211 13.68 -11.79 -7.23
CA VAL A 211 14.52 -10.61 -7.50
C VAL A 211 13.87 -9.64 -8.49
N PRO A 212 13.26 -10.08 -9.61
CA PRO A 212 12.55 -9.16 -10.51
C PRO A 212 11.42 -8.37 -9.84
N ALA A 213 10.71 -8.99 -8.89
CA ALA A 213 9.64 -8.29 -8.15
C ALA A 213 10.21 -7.20 -7.23
N VAL A 214 11.29 -7.51 -6.50
CA VAL A 214 11.96 -6.53 -5.64
C VAL A 214 12.62 -5.42 -6.47
N ALA A 215 13.27 -5.76 -7.59
CA ALA A 215 13.88 -4.76 -8.47
C ALA A 215 12.84 -3.75 -8.99
N ARG A 216 11.69 -4.23 -9.44
CA ARG A 216 10.59 -3.36 -9.90
C ARG A 216 10.06 -2.48 -8.76
N ALA A 217 9.93 -3.04 -7.57
CA ALA A 217 9.46 -2.30 -6.40
C ALA A 217 10.47 -1.24 -5.93
N LEU A 218 11.77 -1.52 -6.00
CA LEU A 218 12.81 -0.52 -5.73
C LEU A 218 12.75 0.65 -6.73
N LEU A 219 12.54 0.39 -8.03
CA LEU A 219 12.31 1.45 -9.02
C LEU A 219 11.09 2.31 -8.66
N PHE A 220 10.00 1.68 -8.21
CA PHE A 220 8.80 2.39 -7.76
C PHE A 220 9.11 3.31 -6.57
N ARG A 221 9.77 2.78 -5.53
CA ARG A 221 10.13 3.58 -4.35
C ARG A 221 11.13 4.70 -4.69
N MET A 222 12.14 4.43 -5.50
CA MET A 222 13.08 5.45 -6.00
C MET A 222 12.36 6.58 -6.75
N ALA A 223 11.34 6.24 -7.54
CA ALA A 223 10.56 7.23 -8.30
C ALA A 223 9.59 8.03 -7.42
N THR A 224 9.14 7.48 -6.27
CA THR A 224 8.31 8.22 -5.30
C THR A 224 9.11 9.11 -4.39
N ASP A 225 10.40 8.82 -4.21
CA ASP A 225 11.25 9.53 -3.27
C ASP A 225 11.59 10.93 -3.77
N VAL A 226 11.66 11.88 -2.85
CA VAL A 226 11.97 13.29 -3.14
C VAL A 226 13.27 13.76 -2.50
N VAL A 227 13.99 12.87 -1.80
CA VAL A 227 15.22 13.18 -1.07
C VAL A 227 16.44 12.65 -1.81
N ASP A 228 17.35 13.53 -2.22
CA ASP A 228 18.53 13.17 -3.01
C ASP A 228 19.54 12.32 -2.24
N ASP A 229 19.68 12.55 -0.94
CA ASP A 229 20.69 11.90 -0.10
C ASP A 229 20.39 10.41 0.20
N TRP A 230 19.29 9.86 -0.29
CA TRP A 230 18.89 8.48 0.00
C TRP A 230 19.34 7.45 -1.04
N ALA A 231 20.06 7.84 -2.07
CA ALA A 231 20.58 6.92 -3.09
C ALA A 231 21.36 5.73 -2.48
N TRP A 232 22.14 5.96 -1.42
CA TRP A 232 22.89 4.90 -0.74
C TRP A 232 22.00 3.80 -0.12
N ARG A 233 20.78 4.14 0.30
CA ARG A 233 19.82 3.15 0.84
C ARG A 233 19.36 2.21 -0.25
N TYR A 234 19.04 2.76 -1.40
CA TYR A 234 18.64 1.99 -2.59
C TYR A 234 19.78 1.19 -3.17
N ASP A 235 21.01 1.71 -3.18
CA ASP A 235 22.21 0.97 -3.59
C ASP A 235 22.47 -0.23 -2.67
N ARG A 236 22.36 -0.03 -1.35
CA ARG A 236 22.45 -1.12 -0.36
C ARG A 236 21.36 -2.17 -0.59
N ALA A 237 20.10 -1.75 -0.78
CA ALA A 237 19.00 -2.68 -1.03
C ALA A 237 19.17 -3.45 -2.34
N THR A 238 19.66 -2.79 -3.40
CA THR A 238 19.97 -3.40 -4.69
C THR A 238 21.07 -4.44 -4.56
N THR A 239 22.15 -4.12 -3.84
CA THR A 239 23.24 -5.05 -3.55
C THR A 239 22.77 -6.24 -2.70
N ALA A 240 21.86 -6.02 -1.74
CA ALA A 240 21.33 -7.06 -0.88
C ALA A 240 20.53 -8.14 -1.63
N ILE A 241 20.00 -7.83 -2.82
CA ILE A 241 19.31 -8.79 -3.70
C ILE A 241 20.20 -9.35 -4.81
N GLY A 242 21.51 -9.08 -4.76
CA GLY A 242 22.52 -9.64 -5.67
C GLY A 242 22.69 -8.89 -7.00
N LEU A 243 22.31 -7.64 -7.06
CA LEU A 243 22.44 -6.77 -8.23
C LEU A 243 23.48 -5.67 -8.04
#